data_a65f801c7391d8b1da8d83f50a2a139e
#
_entry.id   a65f801c7391d8b1da8d83f50a2a139e
#
_cell.length_a   1.000
_cell.length_b   1.000
_cell.length_c   1.000
_cell.angle_alpha   90.00
_cell.angle_beta   90.00
_cell.angle_gamma   90.00
#
_symmetry.space_group_name_H-M   'P 1'
#
loop_
_entity.id
_entity.type
_entity.pdbx_description
1 polymer ?
#
loop_
_entity_poly.entity_id
_entity_poly.type
_entity_poly.pdbx_seq_one_letter_code
_entity_poly.pdbx_strand_id
1 'polypeptide(L)'
;MALDKDLASIQEARELVSAAYSAWQLWSKASQEQVDRVCAAMAEAAFGAAERLGRMAQEETGYGVAAHKKLKNEFASRNVWESIKDIKTVGVIGRDDARKIIEIAWPMGVVAALTPSTNPTSTVIYKILIAVKARDAIVLAPHPSAVRCCYEAASLMAQVAEANGAPHGLIGCMQNISLQGTNELMNHKYTAVILATGGTPMVRAAHSTGKPAYGVGPGNVPVYVDRSADVEKVARYIVASKAFDCSTICATEQAVVADMPIGNRLAQLMQEQGAYFTSESESDLLRTLLFNPDGGMNTATVGKPAITLAGMAGFSIPNDTRVLVCRLNRVGKEEPLSREKLTTVLGWYDANGWEKGCERCIELIQFGGRGHSLIIHARDDQVIMAFGLEKPVFRIAVNTMGTLGAIGMTTGLMPALTLGAGGVGGSITGDNITTYHLFNVKRLAYELSAPPAAALIPGEPVAGPGAREIEAVVRSVVEEILKIR
;
A
#
# COMPACT_ATOMS: atom_id res chain seq x y z
N MET A 1 22.48 35.47 -6.18
CA MET A 1 21.78 35.06 -4.94
C MET A 1 21.34 33.63 -5.16
N ALA A 2 21.71 32.66 -4.29
CA ALA A 2 21.13 31.32 -4.32
C ALA A 2 19.65 31.44 -3.91
N LEU A 3 18.74 30.80 -4.67
CA LEU A 3 17.34 30.71 -4.28
C LEU A 3 17.23 29.98 -2.92
N ASP A 4 16.29 30.43 -2.08
CA ASP A 4 15.90 29.69 -0.89
C ASP A 4 15.48 28.27 -1.28
N LYS A 5 15.87 27.28 -0.46
CA LYS A 5 15.62 25.86 -0.77
C LYS A 5 14.15 25.56 -0.98
N ASP A 6 13.27 26.16 -0.17
CA ASP A 6 11.83 25.95 -0.27
C ASP A 6 11.27 26.58 -1.55
N LEU A 7 11.71 27.76 -1.90
CA LEU A 7 11.32 28.44 -3.16
C LEU A 7 11.79 27.65 -4.39
N ALA A 8 13.01 27.13 -4.37
CA ALA A 8 13.52 26.27 -5.44
C ALA A 8 12.69 24.99 -5.59
N SER A 9 12.33 24.35 -4.47
CA SER A 9 11.48 23.16 -4.45
C SER A 9 10.07 23.41 -4.97
N ILE A 10 9.46 24.53 -4.57
CA ILE A 10 8.13 24.95 -5.05
C ILE A 10 8.16 25.20 -6.55
N GLN A 11 9.19 25.92 -7.03
CA GLN A 11 9.33 26.23 -8.46
C GLN A 11 9.51 24.96 -9.29
N GLU A 12 10.38 24.04 -8.86
CA GLU A 12 10.57 22.74 -9.52
C GLU A 12 9.27 21.94 -9.59
N ALA A 13 8.50 21.87 -8.49
CA ALA A 13 7.22 21.19 -8.48
C ALA A 13 6.24 21.75 -9.53
N ARG A 14 6.15 23.09 -9.64
CA ARG A 14 5.30 23.77 -10.63
C ARG A 14 5.72 23.48 -12.06
N GLU A 15 7.03 23.53 -12.33
CA GLU A 15 7.59 23.27 -13.66
C GLU A 15 7.31 21.81 -14.08
N LEU A 16 7.62 20.85 -13.21
CA LEU A 16 7.41 19.43 -13.47
C LEU A 16 5.94 19.10 -13.70
N VAL A 17 5.02 19.61 -12.85
CA VAL A 17 3.59 19.38 -13.03
C VAL A 17 3.05 20.01 -14.29
N SER A 18 3.52 21.21 -14.65
CA SER A 18 3.09 21.89 -15.88
C SER A 18 3.57 21.14 -17.13
N ALA A 19 4.81 20.65 -17.14
CA ALA A 19 5.36 19.82 -18.20
C ALA A 19 4.59 18.48 -18.30
N ALA A 20 4.33 17.84 -17.15
CA ALA A 20 3.56 16.59 -17.07
C ALA A 20 2.13 16.77 -17.59
N TYR A 21 1.48 17.88 -17.29
CA TYR A 21 0.14 18.18 -17.81
C TYR A 21 0.14 18.36 -19.34
N SER A 22 1.11 19.08 -19.88
CA SER A 22 1.26 19.25 -21.34
C SER A 22 1.53 17.92 -22.03
N ALA A 23 2.40 17.09 -21.47
CA ALA A 23 2.67 15.75 -21.96
C ALA A 23 1.44 14.83 -21.88
N TRP A 24 0.68 14.91 -20.77
CA TRP A 24 -0.56 14.16 -20.60
C TRP A 24 -1.62 14.50 -21.65
N GLN A 25 -1.75 15.75 -22.04
CA GLN A 25 -2.69 16.14 -23.10
C GLN A 25 -2.45 15.41 -24.45
N LEU A 26 -1.19 15.06 -24.72
CA LEU A 26 -0.80 14.26 -25.87
C LEU A 26 -0.98 12.76 -25.58
N TRP A 27 -0.46 12.30 -24.43
CA TRP A 27 -0.46 10.88 -24.04
C TRP A 27 -1.86 10.31 -23.81
N SER A 28 -2.79 11.12 -23.31
CA SER A 28 -4.19 10.72 -23.12
C SER A 28 -4.88 10.25 -24.43
N LYS A 29 -4.32 10.58 -25.59
CA LYS A 29 -4.80 10.20 -26.92
C LYS A 29 -4.05 9.00 -27.51
N ALA A 30 -3.07 8.45 -26.81
CA ALA A 30 -2.28 7.30 -27.27
C ALA A 30 -3.16 6.07 -27.48
N SER A 31 -2.83 5.27 -28.52
CA SER A 31 -3.46 3.98 -28.75
C SER A 31 -3.04 2.95 -27.70
N GLN A 32 -3.82 1.86 -27.55
CA GLN A 32 -3.45 0.76 -26.64
C GLN A 32 -2.08 0.17 -27.01
N GLU A 33 -1.84 -0.05 -28.30
CA GLU A 33 -0.57 -0.57 -28.80
C GLU A 33 0.62 0.34 -28.45
N GLN A 34 0.45 1.66 -28.57
CA GLN A 34 1.48 2.63 -28.20
C GLN A 34 1.77 2.60 -26.69
N VAL A 35 0.72 2.55 -25.86
CA VAL A 35 0.84 2.46 -24.41
C VAL A 35 1.57 1.18 -24.00
N ASP A 36 1.17 0.04 -24.57
CA ASP A 36 1.73 -1.26 -24.26
C ASP A 36 3.20 -1.37 -24.67
N ARG A 37 3.55 -0.86 -25.86
CA ARG A 37 4.94 -0.79 -26.32
C ARG A 37 5.84 0.03 -25.39
N VAL A 38 5.39 1.20 -24.98
CA VAL A 38 6.15 2.07 -24.07
C VAL A 38 6.32 1.41 -22.70
N CYS A 39 5.25 0.85 -22.13
CA CYS A 39 5.30 0.18 -20.82
C CYS A 39 6.20 -1.07 -20.85
N ALA A 40 6.13 -1.88 -21.92
CA ALA A 40 7.00 -3.05 -22.08
C ALA A 40 8.47 -2.65 -22.13
N ALA A 41 8.82 -1.63 -22.91
CA ALA A 41 10.20 -1.13 -22.99
C ALA A 41 10.71 -0.60 -21.66
N MET A 42 9.90 0.16 -20.91
CA MET A 42 10.24 0.64 -19.58
C MET A 42 10.45 -0.51 -18.59
N ALA A 43 9.57 -1.51 -18.60
CA ALA A 43 9.68 -2.67 -17.71
C ALA A 43 10.98 -3.44 -17.94
N GLU A 44 11.34 -3.69 -19.21
CA GLU A 44 12.58 -4.38 -19.58
C GLU A 44 13.83 -3.59 -19.18
N ALA A 45 13.85 -2.28 -19.43
CA ALA A 45 14.97 -1.43 -19.05
C ALA A 45 15.14 -1.35 -17.53
N ALA A 46 14.04 -1.24 -16.77
CA ALA A 46 14.08 -1.23 -15.32
C ALA A 46 14.52 -2.59 -14.75
N PHE A 47 14.11 -3.70 -15.37
CA PHE A 47 14.58 -5.04 -15.02
C PHE A 47 16.08 -5.18 -15.24
N GLY A 48 16.60 -4.75 -16.39
CA GLY A 48 18.03 -4.77 -16.70
C GLY A 48 18.87 -3.90 -15.75
N ALA A 49 18.30 -2.83 -15.21
CA ALA A 49 18.94 -1.93 -14.25
C ALA A 49 18.74 -2.33 -12.77
N ALA A 50 17.99 -3.42 -12.49
CA ALA A 50 17.51 -3.76 -11.15
C ALA A 50 18.62 -3.89 -10.09
N GLU A 51 19.77 -4.47 -10.46
CA GLU A 51 20.92 -4.64 -9.56
C GLU A 51 21.61 -3.29 -9.27
N ARG A 52 21.88 -2.49 -10.31
CA ARG A 52 22.51 -1.19 -10.16
C ARG A 52 21.65 -0.25 -9.30
N LEU A 53 20.36 -0.16 -9.58
CA LEU A 53 19.42 0.64 -8.82
C LEU A 53 19.24 0.13 -7.38
N GLY A 54 19.27 -1.19 -7.18
CA GLY A 54 19.19 -1.79 -5.84
C GLY A 54 20.40 -1.46 -4.97
N ARG A 55 21.60 -1.50 -5.53
CA ARG A 55 22.86 -1.11 -4.86
C ARG A 55 22.83 0.38 -4.52
N MET A 56 22.49 1.23 -5.48
CA MET A 56 22.38 2.66 -5.29
C MET A 56 21.39 3.05 -4.19
N ALA A 57 20.24 2.37 -4.13
CA ALA A 57 19.24 2.60 -3.09
C ALA A 57 19.75 2.20 -1.69
N GLN A 58 20.50 1.10 -1.57
CA GLN A 58 21.09 0.66 -0.32
C GLN A 58 22.20 1.62 0.14
N GLU A 59 23.08 2.04 -0.77
CA GLU A 59 24.18 2.97 -0.47
C GLU A 59 23.66 4.34 -0.03
N GLU A 60 22.64 4.88 -0.70
CA GLU A 60 22.11 6.20 -0.39
C GLU A 60 21.30 6.23 0.91
N THR A 61 20.45 5.21 1.16
CA THR A 61 19.56 5.18 2.32
C THR A 61 20.20 4.55 3.55
N GLY A 62 21.21 3.69 3.36
CA GLY A 62 21.78 2.87 4.42
C GLY A 62 20.82 1.77 4.92
N TYR A 63 19.71 1.49 4.21
CA TYR A 63 18.66 0.57 4.62
C TYR A 63 18.70 -0.73 3.81
N GLY A 64 18.56 -1.85 4.53
CA GLY A 64 18.35 -3.16 3.92
C GLY A 64 19.58 -3.75 3.24
N VAL A 65 19.34 -4.60 2.25
CA VAL A 65 20.35 -5.40 1.55
C VAL A 65 20.24 -5.20 0.04
N ALA A 66 21.33 -4.85 -0.63
CA ALA A 66 21.34 -4.55 -2.07
C ALA A 66 20.74 -5.68 -2.93
N ALA A 67 21.06 -6.97 -2.61
CA ALA A 67 20.51 -8.12 -3.33
C ALA A 67 18.97 -8.24 -3.17
N HIS A 68 18.44 -7.92 -2.01
CA HIS A 68 16.97 -7.90 -1.79
C HIS A 68 16.31 -6.71 -2.47
N LYS A 69 16.98 -5.56 -2.54
CA LYS A 69 16.49 -4.41 -3.32
C LYS A 69 16.49 -4.69 -4.82
N LYS A 70 17.49 -5.46 -5.32
CA LYS A 70 17.47 -5.98 -6.69
C LYS A 70 16.20 -6.81 -6.94
N LEU A 71 15.89 -7.79 -6.09
CA LEU A 71 14.68 -8.61 -6.20
C LEU A 71 13.40 -7.77 -6.19
N LYS A 72 13.34 -6.72 -5.36
CA LYS A 72 12.21 -5.78 -5.35
C LYS A 72 12.09 -4.97 -6.65
N ASN A 73 13.20 -4.57 -7.25
CA ASN A 73 13.20 -3.87 -8.53
C ASN A 73 12.80 -4.80 -9.69
N GLU A 74 13.28 -6.05 -9.68
CA GLU A 74 12.86 -7.10 -10.63
C GLU A 74 11.35 -7.39 -10.52
N PHE A 75 10.83 -7.50 -9.31
CA PHE A 75 9.40 -7.63 -9.06
C PHE A 75 8.61 -6.41 -9.54
N ALA A 76 9.05 -5.20 -9.20
CA ALA A 76 8.39 -3.95 -9.55
C ALA A 76 8.35 -3.69 -11.07
N SER A 77 9.31 -4.22 -11.81
CA SER A 77 9.35 -4.14 -13.27
C SER A 77 8.62 -5.31 -13.94
N ARG A 78 9.14 -6.53 -13.80
CA ARG A 78 8.63 -7.71 -14.55
C ARG A 78 7.28 -8.19 -14.04
N ASN A 79 7.13 -8.47 -12.73
CA ASN A 79 5.88 -9.01 -12.23
C ASN A 79 4.72 -8.00 -12.32
N VAL A 80 5.01 -6.72 -12.07
CA VAL A 80 4.01 -5.67 -12.25
C VAL A 80 3.59 -5.57 -13.71
N TRP A 81 4.54 -5.51 -14.65
CA TRP A 81 4.21 -5.47 -16.08
C TRP A 81 3.38 -6.69 -16.53
N GLU A 82 3.81 -7.90 -16.18
CA GLU A 82 3.08 -9.12 -16.53
C GLU A 82 1.64 -9.11 -15.99
N SER A 83 1.39 -8.49 -14.85
CA SER A 83 0.06 -8.41 -14.27
C SER A 83 -0.85 -7.37 -14.92
N ILE A 84 -0.30 -6.36 -15.58
CA ILE A 84 -1.07 -5.26 -16.15
C ILE A 84 -1.04 -5.20 -17.69
N LYS A 85 -0.17 -5.94 -18.35
CA LYS A 85 0.02 -5.87 -19.80
C LYS A 85 -1.27 -6.07 -20.61
N ASP A 86 -2.11 -7.00 -20.18
CA ASP A 86 -3.35 -7.37 -20.86
C ASP A 86 -4.57 -6.51 -20.44
N ILE A 87 -4.38 -5.58 -19.48
CA ILE A 87 -5.43 -4.66 -19.04
C ILE A 87 -5.70 -3.64 -20.16
N LYS A 88 -6.94 -3.60 -20.63
CA LYS A 88 -7.40 -2.55 -21.55
C LYS A 88 -7.58 -1.23 -20.82
N THR A 89 -6.85 -0.21 -21.24
CA THR A 89 -6.88 1.14 -20.67
C THR A 89 -7.23 2.21 -21.70
N VAL A 90 -7.51 1.80 -22.95
CA VAL A 90 -7.80 2.70 -24.07
C VAL A 90 -9.12 2.31 -24.73
N GLY A 91 -9.97 3.32 -24.99
CA GLY A 91 -11.23 3.12 -25.71
C GLY A 91 -12.25 2.30 -24.93
N VAL A 92 -12.98 1.46 -25.65
CA VAL A 92 -14.02 0.59 -25.07
C VAL A 92 -13.37 -0.59 -24.35
N ILE A 93 -13.62 -0.66 -23.03
CA ILE A 93 -13.08 -1.68 -22.15
C ILE A 93 -14.11 -2.74 -21.72
N GLY A 94 -15.41 -2.43 -21.88
CA GLY A 94 -16.50 -3.33 -21.55
C GLY A 94 -17.78 -3.01 -22.30
N ARG A 95 -18.62 -4.04 -22.49
CA ARG A 95 -19.99 -3.93 -23.00
C ARG A 95 -20.89 -4.82 -22.17
N ASP A 96 -22.03 -4.27 -21.79
CA ASP A 96 -23.14 -4.98 -21.16
C ASP A 96 -24.38 -4.78 -22.03
N ASP A 97 -24.64 -5.76 -22.88
CA ASP A 97 -25.74 -5.67 -23.86
C ASP A 97 -27.11 -5.77 -23.17
N ALA A 98 -27.20 -6.47 -22.02
CA ALA A 98 -28.44 -6.56 -21.27
C ALA A 98 -28.84 -5.24 -20.63
N ARG A 99 -27.88 -4.49 -20.10
CA ARG A 99 -28.09 -3.14 -19.57
C ARG A 99 -27.88 -2.03 -20.58
N LYS A 100 -27.50 -2.39 -21.83
CA LYS A 100 -27.17 -1.44 -22.91
C LYS A 100 -26.13 -0.39 -22.46
N ILE A 101 -25.08 -0.82 -21.77
CA ILE A 101 -23.99 0.03 -21.30
C ILE A 101 -22.71 -0.28 -22.06
N ILE A 102 -22.02 0.77 -22.53
CA ILE A 102 -20.66 0.69 -23.05
C ILE A 102 -19.73 1.40 -22.07
N GLU A 103 -18.69 0.71 -21.62
CA GLU A 103 -17.69 1.25 -20.72
C GLU A 103 -16.42 1.66 -21.46
N ILE A 104 -15.94 2.86 -21.20
CA ILE A 104 -14.79 3.49 -21.86
C ILE A 104 -13.80 3.93 -20.79
N ALA A 105 -12.53 3.53 -20.93
CA ALA A 105 -11.46 3.99 -20.04
C ALA A 105 -11.12 5.47 -20.29
N TRP A 106 -11.03 6.23 -19.20
CA TRP A 106 -10.67 7.65 -19.24
C TRP A 106 -9.55 7.95 -18.23
N PRO A 107 -8.35 8.38 -18.67
CA PRO A 107 -7.23 8.65 -17.76
C PRO A 107 -7.57 9.74 -16.74
N MET A 108 -6.93 9.69 -15.56
CA MET A 108 -7.16 10.68 -14.52
C MET A 108 -6.45 12.00 -14.80
N GLY A 109 -5.21 11.98 -15.25
CA GLY A 109 -4.43 13.19 -15.49
C GLY A 109 -3.00 13.11 -15.00
N VAL A 110 -2.58 14.07 -14.18
CA VAL A 110 -1.25 14.06 -13.56
C VAL A 110 -1.31 13.41 -12.18
N VAL A 111 -0.50 12.37 -11.99
CA VAL A 111 -0.32 11.66 -10.72
C VAL A 111 0.79 12.30 -9.92
N ALA A 112 0.51 12.77 -8.70
CA ALA A 112 1.55 13.11 -7.73
C ALA A 112 1.93 11.86 -6.91
N ALA A 113 3.18 11.43 -6.97
CA ALA A 113 3.63 10.17 -6.39
C ALA A 113 4.69 10.36 -5.31
N LEU A 114 4.31 10.18 -4.04
CA LEU A 114 5.23 10.26 -2.90
C LEU A 114 5.89 8.91 -2.67
N THR A 115 7.23 8.87 -2.66
CA THR A 115 8.00 7.62 -2.55
C THR A 115 8.76 7.52 -1.22
N PRO A 116 8.72 6.36 -0.55
CA PRO A 116 9.40 6.17 0.73
C PRO A 116 10.90 5.90 0.57
N SER A 117 11.66 6.06 1.65
CA SER A 117 13.08 5.69 1.69
C SER A 117 13.33 4.19 1.82
N THR A 118 12.35 3.44 2.30
CA THR A 118 12.48 1.99 2.55
C THR A 118 12.52 1.16 1.27
N ASN A 119 11.73 1.55 0.26
CA ASN A 119 11.62 0.87 -1.03
C ASN A 119 11.68 1.86 -2.19
N PRO A 120 12.74 2.71 -2.30
CA PRO A 120 12.70 3.90 -3.15
C PRO A 120 12.58 3.54 -4.65
N THR A 121 13.56 2.85 -5.20
CA THR A 121 13.63 2.55 -6.63
C THR A 121 12.51 1.64 -7.11
N SER A 122 12.18 0.60 -6.35
CA SER A 122 11.08 -0.32 -6.70
C SER A 122 9.71 0.37 -6.66
N THR A 123 9.48 1.31 -5.73
CA THR A 123 8.25 2.10 -5.69
C THR A 123 8.15 3.06 -6.87
N VAL A 124 9.27 3.69 -7.29
CA VAL A 124 9.35 4.53 -8.49
C VAL A 124 8.97 3.72 -9.73
N ILE A 125 9.65 2.58 -9.96
CA ILE A 125 9.40 1.71 -11.12
C ILE A 125 7.94 1.30 -11.20
N TYR A 126 7.41 0.75 -10.11
CA TYR A 126 6.03 0.31 -10.02
C TYR A 126 5.02 1.44 -10.30
N LYS A 127 5.17 2.61 -9.64
CA LYS A 127 4.23 3.73 -9.81
C LYS A 127 4.25 4.30 -11.21
N ILE A 128 5.41 4.39 -11.84
CA ILE A 128 5.52 4.84 -13.24
C ILE A 128 4.78 3.86 -14.16
N LEU A 129 5.00 2.54 -14.04
CA LEU A 129 4.37 1.56 -14.89
C LEU A 129 2.85 1.61 -14.81
N ILE A 130 2.27 1.65 -13.60
CA ILE A 130 0.81 1.66 -13.45
C ILE A 130 0.17 2.98 -13.92
N ALA A 131 0.87 4.12 -13.77
CA ALA A 131 0.39 5.42 -14.22
C ALA A 131 0.45 5.56 -15.74
N VAL A 132 1.59 5.26 -16.36
CA VAL A 132 1.76 5.35 -17.82
C VAL A 132 0.85 4.37 -18.55
N LYS A 133 0.64 3.16 -18.00
CA LYS A 133 -0.33 2.18 -18.53
C LYS A 133 -1.76 2.72 -18.47
N ALA A 134 -2.13 3.51 -17.46
CA ALA A 134 -3.42 4.19 -17.37
C ALA A 134 -3.56 5.40 -18.30
N ARG A 135 -2.51 5.77 -19.03
CA ARG A 135 -2.35 6.99 -19.83
C ARG A 135 -2.27 8.27 -18.99
N ASP A 136 -1.81 8.16 -17.77
CA ASP A 136 -1.53 9.30 -16.91
C ASP A 136 -0.08 9.76 -17.05
N ALA A 137 0.16 11.03 -16.77
CA ALA A 137 1.49 11.53 -16.48
C ALA A 137 1.79 11.39 -14.99
N ILE A 138 3.06 11.37 -14.60
CA ILE A 138 3.46 11.18 -13.20
C ILE A 138 4.61 12.09 -12.82
N VAL A 139 4.48 12.73 -11.65
CA VAL A 139 5.55 13.48 -11.00
C VAL A 139 5.83 12.86 -9.62
N LEU A 140 7.08 12.43 -9.44
CA LEU A 140 7.52 11.79 -8.20
C LEU A 140 8.15 12.80 -7.24
N ALA A 141 7.82 12.67 -5.96
CA ALA A 141 8.49 13.35 -4.85
C ALA A 141 9.15 12.31 -3.94
N PRO A 142 10.46 12.10 -4.05
CA PRO A 142 11.21 11.18 -3.22
C PRO A 142 11.27 11.60 -1.75
N HIS A 143 11.49 10.63 -0.87
CA HIS A 143 11.94 10.93 0.49
C HIS A 143 13.32 11.62 0.43
N PRO A 144 13.62 12.62 1.29
CA PRO A 144 14.90 13.36 1.24
C PRO A 144 16.17 12.48 1.30
N SER A 145 16.10 11.30 1.93
CA SER A 145 17.23 10.36 2.01
C SER A 145 17.32 9.38 0.83
N ALA A 146 16.54 9.57 -0.25
CA ALA A 146 16.51 8.66 -1.40
C ALA A 146 16.34 9.40 -2.74
N VAL A 147 16.75 10.65 -2.80
CA VAL A 147 16.53 11.53 -3.96
C VAL A 147 17.27 11.03 -5.19
N ARG A 148 18.57 10.70 -5.04
CA ARG A 148 19.42 10.32 -6.17
C ARG A 148 18.97 9.00 -6.82
N CYS A 149 18.73 7.97 -6.02
CA CYS A 149 18.33 6.67 -6.54
C CYS A 149 16.91 6.68 -7.15
N CYS A 150 15.98 7.47 -6.58
CA CYS A 150 14.67 7.68 -7.17
C CYS A 150 14.74 8.45 -8.49
N TYR A 151 15.53 9.53 -8.54
CA TYR A 151 15.71 10.31 -9.75
C TYR A 151 16.36 9.48 -10.87
N GLU A 152 17.37 8.68 -10.54
CA GLU A 152 18.02 7.78 -11.50
C GLU A 152 17.06 6.76 -12.09
N ALA A 153 16.22 6.13 -11.24
CA ALA A 153 15.20 5.19 -11.69
C ALA A 153 14.14 5.86 -12.58
N ALA A 154 13.68 7.04 -12.19
CA ALA A 154 12.70 7.82 -12.94
C ALA A 154 13.26 8.32 -14.28
N SER A 155 14.50 8.82 -14.28
CA SER A 155 15.20 9.31 -15.47
C SER A 155 15.42 8.19 -16.50
N LEU A 156 15.85 7.00 -16.06
CA LEU A 156 15.96 5.84 -16.92
C LEU A 156 14.62 5.52 -17.62
N MET A 157 13.55 5.46 -16.84
CA MET A 157 12.24 5.13 -17.37
C MET A 157 11.69 6.22 -18.29
N ALA A 158 11.93 7.51 -17.97
CA ALA A 158 11.53 8.64 -18.80
C ALA A 158 12.24 8.60 -20.18
N GLN A 159 13.56 8.42 -20.18
CA GLN A 159 14.35 8.32 -21.42
C GLN A 159 13.89 7.17 -22.31
N VAL A 160 13.62 5.99 -21.71
CA VAL A 160 13.12 4.83 -22.47
C VAL A 160 11.71 5.08 -22.98
N ALA A 161 10.83 5.70 -22.18
CA ALA A 161 9.48 6.04 -22.61
C ALA A 161 9.50 6.98 -23.83
N GLU A 162 10.31 8.06 -23.77
CA GLU A 162 10.47 9.03 -24.85
C GLU A 162 11.06 8.39 -26.11
N ALA A 163 12.07 7.53 -25.99
CA ALA A 163 12.65 6.79 -27.10
C ALA A 163 11.66 5.83 -27.79
N ASN A 164 10.59 5.44 -27.09
CA ASN A 164 9.52 4.58 -27.58
C ASN A 164 8.24 5.34 -28.00
N GLY A 165 8.28 6.68 -27.99
CA GLY A 165 7.22 7.55 -28.51
C GLY A 165 6.28 8.14 -27.46
N ALA A 166 6.63 8.10 -26.19
CA ALA A 166 5.96 8.91 -25.17
C ALA A 166 6.40 10.39 -25.31
N PRO A 167 5.52 11.35 -25.00
CA PRO A 167 5.89 12.76 -25.04
C PRO A 167 6.89 13.11 -23.92
N HIS A 168 7.81 14.02 -24.21
CA HIS A 168 8.74 14.57 -23.24
C HIS A 168 7.99 15.18 -22.05
N GLY A 169 8.49 14.92 -20.84
CA GLY A 169 7.89 15.43 -19.59
C GLY A 169 6.75 14.59 -19.02
N LEU A 170 6.39 13.44 -19.65
CA LEU A 170 5.37 12.54 -19.14
C LEU A 170 5.70 11.99 -17.73
N ILE A 171 6.99 11.80 -17.47
CA ILE A 171 7.53 11.29 -16.21
C ILE A 171 8.49 12.34 -15.66
N GLY A 172 8.17 12.91 -14.49
CA GLY A 172 9.00 13.85 -13.76
C GLY A 172 9.40 13.34 -12.38
N CYS A 173 10.54 13.79 -11.86
CA CYS A 173 10.98 13.47 -10.51
C CYS A 173 11.69 14.68 -9.90
N MET A 174 11.21 15.12 -8.73
CA MET A 174 11.80 16.24 -8.00
C MET A 174 13.18 15.88 -7.45
N GLN A 175 14.10 16.82 -7.51
CA GLN A 175 15.46 16.74 -6.93
C GLN A 175 15.62 17.67 -5.74
N ASN A 176 14.98 18.83 -5.77
CA ASN A 176 14.97 19.77 -4.66
C ASN A 176 13.79 19.46 -3.74
N ILE A 177 14.01 18.61 -2.73
CA ILE A 177 12.92 18.15 -1.85
C ILE A 177 12.82 19.06 -0.64
N SER A 178 11.60 19.62 -0.44
CA SER A 178 11.16 20.26 0.79
C SER A 178 9.70 19.90 1.09
N LEU A 179 9.25 20.16 2.31
CA LEU A 179 7.85 19.96 2.70
C LEU A 179 6.95 20.88 1.87
N GLN A 180 7.37 22.12 1.64
CA GLN A 180 6.64 23.12 0.88
C GLN A 180 6.50 22.73 -0.61
N GLY A 181 7.59 22.27 -1.24
CA GLY A 181 7.56 21.79 -2.61
C GLY A 181 6.72 20.53 -2.79
N THR A 182 6.78 19.60 -1.83
CA THR A 182 5.91 18.40 -1.84
C THR A 182 4.44 18.79 -1.68
N ASN A 183 4.13 19.75 -0.81
CA ASN A 183 2.78 20.28 -0.67
C ASN A 183 2.30 21.00 -1.94
N GLU A 184 3.16 21.78 -2.60
CA GLU A 184 2.84 22.41 -3.89
C GLU A 184 2.50 21.35 -4.94
N LEU A 185 3.30 20.28 -5.06
CA LEU A 185 3.04 19.17 -5.96
C LEU A 185 1.65 18.55 -5.71
N MET A 186 1.33 18.25 -4.45
CA MET A 186 0.05 17.62 -4.10
C MET A 186 -1.14 18.55 -4.35
N ASN A 187 -1.02 19.85 -4.06
CA ASN A 187 -2.11 20.83 -4.16
C ASN A 187 -2.21 21.48 -5.55
N HIS A 188 -1.22 21.28 -6.43
CA HIS A 188 -1.17 21.94 -7.73
C HIS A 188 -2.45 21.68 -8.55
N LYS A 189 -2.97 22.70 -9.24
CA LYS A 189 -4.25 22.65 -9.98
C LYS A 189 -4.33 21.51 -11.02
N TYR A 190 -3.21 21.11 -11.57
CA TYR A 190 -3.13 20.03 -12.57
C TYR A 190 -2.91 18.64 -11.97
N THR A 191 -2.61 18.52 -10.68
CA THR A 191 -2.55 17.23 -10.00
C THR A 191 -3.97 16.67 -9.86
N ALA A 192 -4.20 15.51 -10.46
CA ALA A 192 -5.50 14.85 -10.51
C ALA A 192 -5.69 13.81 -9.39
N VAL A 193 -4.62 13.08 -9.05
CA VAL A 193 -4.64 12.02 -8.04
C VAL A 193 -3.29 11.92 -7.33
N ILE A 194 -3.30 11.51 -6.07
CA ILE A 194 -2.10 11.36 -5.25
C ILE A 194 -1.88 9.89 -4.90
N LEU A 195 -0.67 9.36 -5.15
CA LEU A 195 -0.21 8.06 -4.67
C LEU A 195 0.75 8.27 -3.50
N ALA A 196 0.26 8.22 -2.26
CA ALA A 196 1.05 8.48 -1.06
C ALA A 196 1.46 7.17 -0.37
N THR A 197 2.74 6.82 -0.47
CA THR A 197 3.33 5.69 0.25
C THR A 197 4.35 6.23 1.24
N GLY A 198 4.09 6.12 2.54
CA GLY A 198 4.96 6.69 3.57
C GLY A 198 4.36 6.70 4.97
N GLY A 199 4.96 7.44 5.88
CA GLY A 199 4.49 7.56 7.26
C GLY A 199 3.14 8.27 7.39
N THR A 200 2.45 8.06 8.51
CA THR A 200 1.12 8.61 8.82
C THR A 200 0.99 10.12 8.55
N PRO A 201 1.97 10.99 8.90
CA PRO A 201 1.84 12.43 8.64
C PRO A 201 1.73 12.75 7.15
N MET A 202 2.51 12.08 6.29
CA MET A 202 2.49 12.28 4.85
C MET A 202 1.18 11.79 4.23
N VAL A 203 0.70 10.63 4.65
CA VAL A 203 -0.59 10.09 4.19
C VAL A 203 -1.74 11.02 4.58
N ARG A 204 -1.72 11.54 5.82
CA ARG A 204 -2.70 12.52 6.29
C ARG A 204 -2.64 13.81 5.47
N ALA A 205 -1.45 14.33 5.17
CA ALA A 205 -1.29 15.52 4.33
C ALA A 205 -1.88 15.29 2.93
N ALA A 206 -1.63 14.13 2.30
CA ALA A 206 -2.22 13.78 1.00
C ALA A 206 -3.75 13.78 1.04
N HIS A 207 -4.37 13.17 2.04
CA HIS A 207 -5.83 13.16 2.18
C HIS A 207 -6.43 14.56 2.50
N SER A 208 -5.64 15.44 3.13
CA SER A 208 -6.08 16.80 3.49
C SER A 208 -6.11 17.78 2.31
N THR A 209 -5.60 17.40 1.13
CA THR A 209 -5.61 18.25 -0.07
C THR A 209 -6.98 18.42 -0.71
N GLY A 210 -7.97 17.58 -0.35
CA GLY A 210 -9.26 17.51 -1.03
C GLY A 210 -9.22 16.83 -2.40
N LYS A 211 -8.05 16.30 -2.83
CA LYS A 211 -7.91 15.52 -4.07
C LYS A 211 -8.05 14.03 -3.81
N PRO A 212 -8.45 13.23 -4.81
CA PRO A 212 -8.37 11.78 -4.72
C PRO A 212 -6.96 11.34 -4.31
N ALA A 213 -6.85 10.53 -3.27
CA ALA A 213 -5.57 10.06 -2.76
C ALA A 213 -5.63 8.58 -2.36
N TYR A 214 -4.68 7.81 -2.85
CA TYR A 214 -4.41 6.44 -2.39
C TYR A 214 -3.25 6.51 -1.40
N GLY A 215 -3.61 6.66 -0.12
CA GLY A 215 -2.65 6.72 0.98
C GLY A 215 -2.50 5.38 1.68
N VAL A 216 -1.27 4.99 1.93
CA VAL A 216 -0.94 3.77 2.68
C VAL A 216 0.03 4.12 3.79
N GLY A 217 -0.44 3.95 5.03
CA GLY A 217 0.32 4.15 6.25
C GLY A 217 1.12 2.92 6.69
N PRO A 218 1.65 2.95 7.92
CA PRO A 218 2.40 1.84 8.50
C PRO A 218 1.55 0.57 8.67
N GLY A 219 2.22 -0.59 8.63
CA GLY A 219 1.61 -1.90 8.84
C GLY A 219 2.14 -2.57 10.11
N ASN A 220 1.28 -2.83 11.10
CA ASN A 220 1.63 -3.64 12.27
C ASN A 220 1.11 -5.06 12.10
N VAL A 221 1.74 -5.81 11.19
CA VAL A 221 1.26 -7.10 10.67
C VAL A 221 1.50 -8.23 11.68
N PRO A 222 0.46 -8.83 12.29
CA PRO A 222 0.61 -10.06 13.05
C PRO A 222 0.70 -11.27 12.11
N VAL A 223 1.41 -12.31 12.53
CA VAL A 223 1.34 -13.66 11.96
C VAL A 223 0.79 -14.62 13.01
N TYR A 224 -0.37 -15.19 12.73
CA TYR A 224 -0.93 -16.28 13.54
C TYR A 224 -0.43 -17.62 13.03
N VAL A 225 0.03 -18.47 13.95
CA VAL A 225 0.45 -19.84 13.63
C VAL A 225 -0.41 -20.82 14.41
N ASP A 226 -1.31 -21.48 13.68
CA ASP A 226 -2.24 -22.46 14.20
C ASP A 226 -1.55 -23.81 14.47
N ARG A 227 -2.09 -24.58 15.42
CA ARG A 227 -1.60 -25.95 15.74
C ARG A 227 -1.60 -26.90 14.55
N SER A 228 -2.44 -26.67 13.55
CA SER A 228 -2.51 -27.47 12.32
C SER A 228 -1.44 -27.11 11.30
N ALA A 229 -0.66 -26.05 11.52
CA ALA A 229 0.32 -25.54 10.57
C ALA A 229 1.50 -26.52 10.35
N ASP A 230 2.15 -26.38 9.20
CA ASP A 230 3.45 -26.98 8.92
C ASP A 230 4.56 -26.18 9.61
N VAL A 231 4.85 -26.54 10.86
CA VAL A 231 5.69 -25.75 11.76
C VAL A 231 7.13 -25.56 11.21
N GLU A 232 7.66 -26.56 10.50
CA GLU A 232 9.00 -26.49 9.89
C GLU A 232 9.05 -25.48 8.74
N LYS A 233 8.04 -25.53 7.86
CA LYS A 233 7.89 -24.55 6.78
C LYS A 233 7.67 -23.14 7.34
N VAL A 234 6.82 -23.02 8.35
CA VAL A 234 6.46 -21.73 8.98
C VAL A 234 7.69 -21.07 9.61
N ALA A 235 8.49 -21.81 10.38
CA ALA A 235 9.72 -21.29 11.00
C ALA A 235 10.66 -20.66 9.96
N ARG A 236 10.90 -21.37 8.85
CA ARG A 236 11.72 -20.86 7.73
C ARG A 236 11.11 -19.61 7.12
N TYR A 237 9.79 -19.60 6.90
CA TYR A 237 9.10 -18.49 6.24
C TYR A 237 9.08 -17.23 7.09
N ILE A 238 8.80 -17.32 8.39
CA ILE A 238 8.77 -16.17 9.30
C ILE A 238 10.17 -15.54 9.40
N VAL A 239 11.21 -16.35 9.64
CA VAL A 239 12.58 -15.83 9.75
C VAL A 239 13.07 -15.24 8.42
N ALA A 240 12.82 -15.92 7.30
CA ALA A 240 13.20 -15.42 5.98
C ALA A 240 12.45 -14.13 5.63
N SER A 241 11.14 -14.06 5.90
CA SER A 241 10.30 -12.89 5.66
C SER A 241 10.77 -11.68 6.47
N LYS A 242 11.00 -11.88 7.77
CA LYS A 242 11.46 -10.80 8.66
C LYS A 242 12.87 -10.30 8.34
N ALA A 243 13.75 -11.21 7.92
CA ALA A 243 15.11 -10.87 7.51
C ALA A 243 15.18 -10.24 6.11
N PHE A 244 14.15 -10.43 5.27
CA PHE A 244 14.14 -9.90 3.91
C PHE A 244 14.25 -8.38 3.88
N ASP A 245 15.28 -7.89 3.25
CA ASP A 245 15.66 -6.46 3.17
C ASP A 245 15.62 -5.74 4.54
N CYS A 246 16.00 -6.46 5.60
CA CYS A 246 15.93 -6.01 6.99
C CYS A 246 14.55 -5.47 7.38
N SER A 247 13.46 -6.12 6.92
CA SER A 247 12.08 -5.78 7.27
C SER A 247 11.61 -4.40 6.77
N THR A 248 12.11 -3.93 5.65
CA THR A 248 11.73 -2.60 5.11
C THR A 248 10.43 -2.60 4.30
N ILE A 249 9.76 -3.74 4.10
CA ILE A 249 8.41 -3.80 3.51
C ILE A 249 7.36 -3.73 4.61
N CYS A 250 6.38 -2.82 4.48
CA CYS A 250 5.32 -2.58 5.47
C CYS A 250 4.41 -3.78 5.74
N ALA A 251 4.39 -4.78 4.85
CA ALA A 251 3.65 -6.03 5.01
C ALA A 251 4.46 -7.14 5.72
N THR A 252 5.69 -6.84 6.16
CA THR A 252 6.52 -7.79 6.92
C THR A 252 5.92 -8.03 8.30
N GLU A 253 5.98 -9.27 8.76
CA GLU A 253 5.52 -9.69 10.07
C GLU A 253 6.18 -8.86 11.19
N GLN A 254 5.37 -8.36 12.12
CA GLN A 254 5.83 -7.56 13.26
C GLN A 254 5.74 -8.32 14.59
N ALA A 255 4.81 -9.27 14.67
CA ALA A 255 4.64 -10.12 15.82
C ALA A 255 4.16 -11.51 15.41
N VAL A 256 4.73 -12.54 16.04
CA VAL A 256 4.25 -13.92 15.98
C VAL A 256 3.24 -14.12 17.09
N VAL A 257 2.08 -14.68 16.76
CA VAL A 257 1.08 -15.18 17.70
C VAL A 257 1.00 -16.69 17.51
N ALA A 258 1.65 -17.45 18.38
CA ALA A 258 1.76 -18.89 18.26
C ALA A 258 0.72 -19.61 19.12
N ASP A 259 0.03 -20.61 18.55
CA ASP A 259 -0.81 -21.49 19.34
C ASP A 259 0.06 -22.32 20.32
N MET A 260 -0.29 -22.32 21.60
CA MET A 260 0.53 -22.87 22.69
C MET A 260 1.05 -24.29 22.45
N PRO A 261 0.24 -25.26 21.91
CA PRO A 261 0.71 -26.64 21.70
C PRO A 261 1.95 -26.75 20.80
N ILE A 262 2.12 -25.81 19.87
CA ILE A 262 3.24 -25.81 18.91
C ILE A 262 4.28 -24.74 19.20
N GLY A 263 4.02 -23.80 20.12
CA GLY A 263 4.82 -22.62 20.35
C GLY A 263 6.28 -22.93 20.64
N ASN A 264 6.56 -23.86 21.54
CA ASN A 264 7.95 -24.26 21.89
C ASN A 264 8.67 -24.89 20.69
N ARG A 265 8.00 -25.76 19.91
CA ARG A 265 8.59 -26.39 18.73
C ARG A 265 8.86 -25.34 17.64
N LEU A 266 7.93 -24.41 17.42
CA LEU A 266 8.11 -23.30 16.48
C LEU A 266 9.30 -22.43 16.90
N ALA A 267 9.40 -22.05 18.17
CA ALA A 267 10.51 -21.23 18.67
C ALA A 267 11.86 -21.93 18.45
N GLN A 268 11.96 -23.23 18.77
CA GLN A 268 13.16 -24.01 18.52
C GLN A 268 13.54 -24.02 17.04
N LEU A 269 12.59 -24.31 16.15
CA LEU A 269 12.82 -24.33 14.71
C LEU A 269 13.20 -22.95 14.16
N MET A 270 12.63 -21.87 14.70
CA MET A 270 13.04 -20.53 14.33
C MET A 270 14.49 -20.22 14.78
N GLN A 271 14.93 -20.73 15.95
CA GLN A 271 16.34 -20.61 16.38
C GLN A 271 17.28 -21.33 15.42
N GLU A 272 16.89 -22.53 14.97
CA GLU A 272 17.65 -23.28 13.94
C GLU A 272 17.74 -22.53 12.59
N GLN A 273 16.83 -21.57 12.33
CA GLN A 273 16.84 -20.68 11.14
C GLN A 273 17.56 -19.34 11.39
N GLY A 274 18.15 -19.12 12.56
CA GLY A 274 18.87 -17.89 12.92
C GLY A 274 18.03 -16.86 13.66
N ALA A 275 16.94 -17.25 14.33
CA ALA A 275 16.26 -16.38 15.27
C ALA A 275 16.94 -16.44 16.65
N TYR A 276 17.14 -15.28 17.27
CA TYR A 276 17.65 -15.16 18.64
C TYR A 276 16.54 -14.65 19.55
N PHE A 277 16.13 -15.45 20.53
CA PHE A 277 15.18 -15.05 21.55
C PHE A 277 15.88 -14.27 22.66
N THR A 278 15.56 -13.01 22.77
CA THR A 278 16.16 -12.11 23.75
C THR A 278 15.71 -12.43 25.18
N SER A 279 16.59 -12.19 26.14
CA SER A 279 16.22 -12.08 27.56
C SER A 279 15.37 -10.83 27.79
N GLU A 280 14.74 -10.71 28.97
CA GLU A 280 13.95 -9.50 29.30
C GLU A 280 14.86 -8.25 29.35
N SER A 281 16.07 -8.36 29.92
CA SER A 281 17.02 -7.25 29.95
C SER A 281 17.46 -6.79 28.56
N GLU A 282 17.68 -7.71 27.63
CA GLU A 282 18.00 -7.37 26.23
C GLU A 282 16.78 -6.76 25.51
N SER A 283 15.58 -7.24 25.83
CA SER A 283 14.33 -6.65 25.31
C SER A 283 14.15 -5.21 25.81
N ASP A 284 14.51 -4.89 27.06
CA ASP A 284 14.49 -3.53 27.59
C ASP A 284 15.46 -2.60 26.86
N LEU A 285 16.67 -3.11 26.56
CA LEU A 285 17.64 -2.36 25.75
C LEU A 285 17.09 -2.08 24.34
N LEU A 286 16.41 -3.06 23.73
CA LEU A 286 15.77 -2.85 22.42
C LEU A 286 14.58 -1.88 22.49
N ARG A 287 13.75 -1.89 23.54
CA ARG A 287 12.68 -0.89 23.75
C ARG A 287 13.27 0.51 23.73
N THR A 288 14.36 0.72 24.47
CA THR A 288 15.04 2.03 24.56
C THR A 288 15.71 2.43 23.25
N LEU A 289 16.32 1.48 22.54
CA LEU A 289 17.00 1.76 21.27
C LEU A 289 16.03 2.10 20.14
N LEU A 290 14.94 1.31 20.00
CA LEU A 290 14.07 1.37 18.83
C LEU A 290 13.06 2.52 18.87
N PHE A 291 12.73 3.03 20.06
CA PHE A 291 11.68 4.03 20.22
C PHE A 291 12.16 5.23 21.03
N ASN A 292 11.84 6.41 20.53
CA ASN A 292 12.09 7.67 21.22
C ASN A 292 11.10 7.87 22.40
N PRO A 293 11.37 8.77 23.36
CA PRO A 293 10.47 9.04 24.48
C PRO A 293 9.06 9.52 24.07
N ASP A 294 8.92 10.15 22.90
CA ASP A 294 7.63 10.55 22.31
C ASP A 294 6.86 9.38 21.68
N GLY A 295 7.43 8.18 21.69
CA GLY A 295 6.90 6.97 21.10
C GLY A 295 7.13 6.87 19.59
N GLY A 296 7.86 7.80 18.96
CA GLY A 296 8.30 7.71 17.58
C GLY A 296 9.40 6.65 17.42
N MET A 297 9.47 6.04 16.22
CA MET A 297 10.54 5.09 15.92
C MET A 297 11.87 5.82 15.71
N ASN A 298 12.94 5.28 16.29
CA ASN A 298 14.30 5.76 16.02
C ASN A 298 14.71 5.42 14.59
N THR A 299 14.77 6.40 13.71
CA THR A 299 15.08 6.22 12.29
C THR A 299 16.46 5.61 12.01
N ALA A 300 17.41 5.74 12.95
CA ALA A 300 18.74 5.14 12.83
C ALA A 300 18.72 3.59 12.86
N THR A 301 17.63 3.00 13.38
CA THR A 301 17.47 1.55 13.50
C THR A 301 16.71 0.92 12.33
N VAL A 302 16.10 1.74 11.46
CA VAL A 302 15.33 1.29 10.30
C VAL A 302 16.22 0.53 9.32
N GLY A 303 15.76 -0.63 8.87
CA GLY A 303 16.45 -1.42 7.86
C GLY A 303 17.81 -1.97 8.30
N LYS A 304 18.05 -2.12 9.62
CA LYS A 304 19.31 -2.66 10.16
C LYS A 304 19.21 -4.16 10.43
N PRO A 305 20.29 -4.92 10.19
CA PRO A 305 20.37 -6.33 10.54
C PRO A 305 20.46 -6.56 12.06
N ALA A 306 20.09 -7.76 12.52
CA ALA A 306 20.03 -8.14 13.93
C ALA A 306 21.33 -7.87 14.68
N ILE A 307 22.48 -8.24 14.07
CA ILE A 307 23.81 -8.05 14.67
C ILE A 307 24.12 -6.56 14.94
N THR A 308 23.74 -5.69 14.02
CA THR A 308 23.92 -4.24 14.19
C THR A 308 23.05 -3.70 15.31
N LEU A 309 21.78 -4.14 15.39
CA LEU A 309 20.86 -3.71 16.43
C LEU A 309 21.31 -4.15 17.82
N ALA A 310 21.75 -5.40 17.97
CA ALA A 310 22.29 -5.91 19.23
C ALA A 310 23.51 -5.10 19.67
N GLY A 311 24.45 -4.83 18.76
CA GLY A 311 25.61 -3.98 19.04
C GLY A 311 25.25 -2.56 19.43
N MET A 312 24.27 -1.94 18.74
CA MET A 312 23.76 -0.61 19.09
C MET A 312 23.05 -0.59 20.46
N ALA A 313 22.39 -1.68 20.82
CA ALA A 313 21.71 -1.85 22.11
C ALA A 313 22.66 -2.22 23.25
N GLY A 314 23.91 -2.62 22.95
CA GLY A 314 24.93 -2.93 23.95
C GLY A 314 24.98 -4.40 24.41
N PHE A 315 24.47 -5.34 23.59
CA PHE A 315 24.58 -6.77 23.88
C PHE A 315 25.11 -7.58 22.67
N SER A 316 25.57 -8.81 22.93
CA SER A 316 26.17 -9.67 21.93
C SER A 316 25.27 -10.86 21.59
N ILE A 317 25.26 -11.24 20.32
CA ILE A 317 24.48 -12.37 19.78
C ILE A 317 25.37 -13.21 18.84
N PRO A 318 25.00 -14.46 18.52
CA PRO A 318 25.67 -15.24 17.49
C PRO A 318 25.74 -14.52 16.14
N ASN A 319 26.84 -14.67 15.42
CA ASN A 319 27.09 -13.95 14.15
C ASN A 319 26.13 -14.33 13.01
N ASP A 320 25.54 -15.51 13.06
CA ASP A 320 24.56 -16.02 12.11
C ASP A 320 23.11 -15.61 12.42
N THR A 321 22.92 -14.80 13.47
CA THR A 321 21.59 -14.31 13.85
C THR A 321 21.00 -13.40 12.78
N ARG A 322 19.81 -13.77 12.32
CA ARG A 322 19.06 -13.07 11.28
C ARG A 322 17.96 -12.19 11.83
N VAL A 323 17.35 -12.59 12.94
CA VAL A 323 16.18 -11.94 13.54
C VAL A 323 16.27 -11.99 15.07
N LEU A 324 15.95 -10.89 15.74
CA LEU A 324 15.75 -10.84 17.19
C LEU A 324 14.27 -11.06 17.51
N VAL A 325 13.96 -11.87 18.52
CA VAL A 325 12.58 -12.17 18.94
C VAL A 325 12.40 -11.85 20.40
N CYS A 326 11.50 -10.93 20.71
CA CYS A 326 11.16 -10.50 22.07
C CYS A 326 9.84 -11.13 22.50
N ARG A 327 9.82 -11.88 23.63
CA ARG A 327 8.58 -12.38 24.23
C ARG A 327 7.81 -11.25 24.88
N LEU A 328 6.55 -11.07 24.51
CA LEU A 328 5.73 -9.94 24.93
C LEU A 328 4.42 -10.46 25.54
N ASN A 329 3.91 -9.72 26.54
CA ASN A 329 2.66 -10.05 27.22
C ASN A 329 1.54 -9.05 26.95
N ARG A 330 1.88 -7.83 26.50
CA ARG A 330 0.95 -6.71 26.33
C ARG A 330 1.04 -6.14 24.92
N VAL A 331 -0.02 -5.47 24.52
CA VAL A 331 -0.08 -4.67 23.29
C VAL A 331 -0.48 -3.25 23.69
N GLY A 332 0.20 -2.25 23.15
CA GLY A 332 -0.16 -0.85 23.41
C GLY A 332 1.03 0.06 23.70
N LYS A 333 0.75 1.26 24.16
CA LYS A 333 1.77 2.31 24.37
C LYS A 333 2.83 1.91 25.41
N GLU A 334 2.44 1.10 26.41
CA GLU A 334 3.32 0.62 27.47
C GLU A 334 4.27 -0.49 27.03
N GLU A 335 4.01 -1.08 25.86
CA GLU A 335 4.88 -2.08 25.22
C GLU A 335 5.20 -1.64 23.78
N PRO A 336 6.20 -0.76 23.60
CA PRO A 336 6.51 -0.20 22.30
C PRO A 336 6.97 -1.25 21.29
N LEU A 337 7.52 -2.40 21.71
CA LEU A 337 7.87 -3.51 20.82
C LEU A 337 6.64 -4.19 20.20
N SER A 338 5.42 -3.87 20.64
CA SER A 338 4.18 -4.32 20.00
C SER A 338 3.80 -3.53 18.74
N ARG A 339 4.54 -2.46 18.42
CA ARG A 339 4.34 -1.61 17.22
C ARG A 339 5.05 -2.16 15.99
N GLU A 340 4.78 -1.53 14.84
CA GLU A 340 5.59 -1.70 13.64
C GLU A 340 7.06 -1.35 13.92
N LYS A 341 7.95 -2.26 13.53
CA LYS A 341 9.40 -2.14 13.61
C LYS A 341 9.97 -2.43 12.24
N LEU A 342 10.28 -1.43 11.47
CA LEU A 342 10.89 -1.57 10.13
C LEU A 342 12.36 -2.03 10.24
N THR A 343 12.58 -3.08 11.02
CA THR A 343 13.88 -3.68 11.29
C THR A 343 13.73 -5.14 11.73
N THR A 344 14.83 -5.85 11.91
CA THR A 344 14.86 -7.32 12.13
C THR A 344 14.51 -7.73 13.58
N VAL A 345 13.48 -7.10 14.16
CA VAL A 345 12.95 -7.42 15.50
C VAL A 345 11.50 -7.86 15.42
N LEU A 346 11.18 -9.03 15.98
CA LEU A 346 9.83 -9.61 16.11
C LEU A 346 9.34 -9.56 17.54
N GLY A 347 8.06 -9.26 17.75
CA GLY A 347 7.37 -9.62 18.98
C GLY A 347 6.93 -11.09 18.94
N TRP A 348 6.77 -11.71 20.10
CA TRP A 348 6.25 -13.07 20.27
C TRP A 348 5.17 -13.10 21.33
N TYR A 349 4.03 -13.74 21.01
CA TYR A 349 2.92 -13.97 21.92
C TYR A 349 2.50 -15.43 21.84
N ASP A 350 2.19 -16.01 23.00
CA ASP A 350 1.55 -17.34 23.09
C ASP A 350 0.04 -17.16 23.19
N ALA A 351 -0.73 -17.99 22.47
CA ALA A 351 -2.18 -17.98 22.48
C ALA A 351 -2.72 -19.40 22.73
N ASN A 352 -3.74 -19.54 23.58
CA ASN A 352 -4.39 -20.81 23.83
C ASN A 352 -5.60 -20.97 22.93
N GLY A 353 -5.38 -21.57 21.75
CA GLY A 353 -6.39 -21.76 20.72
C GLY A 353 -6.51 -20.58 19.76
N TRP A 354 -7.20 -20.83 18.65
CA TRP A 354 -7.31 -19.84 17.57
C TRP A 354 -8.13 -18.61 17.97
N GLU A 355 -9.13 -18.76 18.87
CA GLU A 355 -9.94 -17.63 19.35
C GLU A 355 -9.08 -16.60 20.09
N LYS A 356 -8.22 -17.08 21.01
CA LYS A 356 -7.27 -16.19 21.73
C LYS A 356 -6.19 -15.64 20.80
N GLY A 357 -5.74 -16.42 19.83
CA GLY A 357 -4.87 -15.97 18.76
C GLY A 357 -5.52 -14.86 17.92
N CYS A 358 -6.80 -15.02 17.62
CA CYS A 358 -7.63 -14.07 16.92
C CYS A 358 -7.73 -12.73 17.69
N GLU A 359 -8.08 -12.77 18.99
CA GLU A 359 -8.14 -11.59 19.87
C GLU A 359 -6.79 -10.85 19.90
N ARG A 360 -5.67 -11.56 20.07
CA ARG A 360 -4.33 -10.96 20.10
C ARG A 360 -3.96 -10.29 18.78
N CYS A 361 -4.29 -10.92 17.64
CA CYS A 361 -4.09 -10.32 16.33
C CYS A 361 -4.93 -9.04 16.15
N ILE A 362 -6.18 -9.01 16.65
CA ILE A 362 -7.03 -7.81 16.61
C ILE A 362 -6.40 -6.69 17.43
N GLU A 363 -5.91 -6.96 18.65
CA GLU A 363 -5.24 -5.97 19.49
C GLU A 363 -4.04 -5.34 18.76
N LEU A 364 -3.19 -6.16 18.15
CA LEU A 364 -2.03 -5.70 17.38
C LEU A 364 -2.42 -4.83 16.18
N ILE A 365 -3.45 -5.25 15.43
CA ILE A 365 -3.97 -4.51 14.28
C ILE A 365 -4.62 -3.20 14.71
N GLN A 366 -5.35 -3.19 15.82
CA GLN A 366 -5.99 -1.96 16.34
C GLN A 366 -4.98 -0.96 16.88
N PHE A 367 -3.89 -1.42 17.45
CA PHE A 367 -2.82 -0.55 17.95
C PHE A 367 -2.05 0.12 16.81
N GLY A 368 -1.89 -0.56 15.66
CA GLY A 368 -1.29 -0.01 14.44
C GLY A 368 -1.62 -0.88 13.24
N GLY A 369 -1.65 -0.32 12.04
CA GLY A 369 -1.84 -1.06 10.80
C GLY A 369 -3.27 -1.52 10.51
N ARG A 370 -4.30 -0.84 11.03
CA ARG A 370 -5.70 -1.14 10.71
C ARG A 370 -5.92 -1.17 9.20
N GLY A 371 -6.60 -2.21 8.73
CA GLY A 371 -6.87 -2.42 7.31
C GLY A 371 -5.69 -2.93 6.48
N HIS A 372 -4.46 -2.97 7.01
CA HIS A 372 -3.28 -3.26 6.21
C HIS A 372 -3.16 -4.74 5.83
N SER A 373 -2.64 -5.59 6.67
CA SER A 373 -2.39 -7.01 6.37
C SER A 373 -2.35 -7.87 7.63
N LEU A 374 -2.58 -9.17 7.44
CA LEU A 374 -2.40 -10.24 8.42
C LEU A 374 -1.84 -11.48 7.70
N ILE A 375 -1.04 -12.27 8.39
CA ILE A 375 -0.55 -13.56 7.91
C ILE A 375 -1.14 -14.66 8.78
N ILE A 376 -1.54 -15.75 8.16
CA ILE A 376 -2.00 -16.95 8.87
C ILE A 376 -1.33 -18.20 8.30
N HIS A 377 -0.83 -19.03 9.19
CA HIS A 377 -0.35 -20.36 8.86
C HIS A 377 -1.24 -21.39 9.54
N ALA A 378 -2.01 -22.12 8.76
CA ALA A 378 -2.95 -23.15 9.22
C ALA A 378 -3.22 -24.14 8.08
N ARG A 379 -3.65 -25.37 8.44
CA ARG A 379 -4.24 -26.35 7.51
C ARG A 379 -5.74 -26.51 7.75
N ASP A 380 -6.25 -25.93 8.82
CA ASP A 380 -7.67 -25.94 9.15
C ASP A 380 -8.38 -24.79 8.42
N ASP A 381 -9.17 -25.13 7.42
CA ASP A 381 -9.92 -24.15 6.61
C ASP A 381 -10.97 -23.38 7.44
N GLN A 382 -11.50 -23.95 8.51
CA GLN A 382 -12.45 -23.27 9.39
C GLN A 382 -11.77 -22.13 10.13
N VAL A 383 -10.56 -22.38 10.66
CA VAL A 383 -9.73 -21.35 11.31
C VAL A 383 -9.34 -20.27 10.31
N ILE A 384 -8.90 -20.65 9.10
CA ILE A 384 -8.55 -19.69 8.04
C ILE A 384 -9.74 -18.79 7.71
N MET A 385 -10.93 -19.37 7.53
CA MET A 385 -12.16 -18.64 7.20
C MET A 385 -12.63 -17.75 8.36
N ALA A 386 -12.54 -18.21 9.62
CA ALA A 386 -12.86 -17.40 10.78
C ALA A 386 -11.97 -16.12 10.83
N PHE A 387 -10.66 -16.28 10.59
CA PHE A 387 -9.76 -15.14 10.47
C PHE A 387 -10.13 -14.23 9.30
N GLY A 388 -10.52 -14.79 8.16
CA GLY A 388 -10.95 -14.03 6.98
C GLY A 388 -12.18 -13.16 7.23
N LEU A 389 -13.15 -13.67 7.98
CA LEU A 389 -14.42 -13.00 8.23
C LEU A 389 -14.36 -11.96 9.36
N GLU A 390 -13.49 -12.14 10.35
CA GLU A 390 -13.49 -11.33 11.58
C GLU A 390 -12.44 -10.23 11.61
N LYS A 391 -11.37 -10.32 10.81
CA LYS A 391 -10.26 -9.37 10.95
C LYS A 391 -10.50 -8.06 10.21
N PRO A 392 -10.22 -6.91 10.86
CA PRO A 392 -10.34 -5.59 10.23
C PRO A 392 -9.12 -5.28 9.34
N VAL A 393 -8.80 -6.19 8.43
CA VAL A 393 -7.76 -6.05 7.40
C VAL A 393 -8.30 -6.52 6.06
N PHE A 394 -7.74 -6.00 4.97
CA PHE A 394 -8.21 -6.33 3.62
C PHE A 394 -7.27 -7.27 2.87
N ARG A 395 -6.20 -7.72 3.55
CA ARG A 395 -5.18 -8.58 2.96
C ARG A 395 -4.74 -9.62 3.98
N ILE A 396 -5.16 -10.86 3.75
CA ILE A 396 -4.78 -12.00 4.58
C ILE A 396 -3.99 -12.96 3.69
N ALA A 397 -2.70 -13.12 3.97
CA ALA A 397 -1.86 -14.05 3.25
C ALA A 397 -1.79 -15.39 4.00
N VAL A 398 -2.10 -16.48 3.30
CA VAL A 398 -2.24 -17.81 3.89
C VAL A 398 -1.05 -18.68 3.49
N ASN A 399 -0.36 -19.26 4.47
CA ASN A 399 0.71 -20.26 4.29
C ASN A 399 1.89 -19.79 3.40
N THR A 400 2.18 -18.48 3.40
CA THR A 400 3.25 -17.85 2.65
C THR A 400 4.00 -16.81 3.50
N MET A 401 5.17 -16.37 3.02
CA MET A 401 5.93 -15.25 3.62
C MET A 401 5.09 -13.96 3.54
N GLY A 402 4.88 -13.28 4.64
CA GLY A 402 4.08 -12.06 4.66
C GLY A 402 4.62 -10.97 3.75
N THR A 403 5.93 -10.76 3.81
CA THR A 403 6.65 -9.79 2.97
C THR A 403 6.38 -9.96 1.48
N LEU A 404 6.41 -11.17 0.95
CA LEU A 404 6.27 -11.46 -0.47
C LEU A 404 4.81 -11.76 -0.88
N GLY A 405 4.06 -12.39 0.02
CA GLY A 405 2.67 -12.76 -0.24
C GLY A 405 1.74 -11.57 -0.35
N ALA A 406 1.88 -10.60 0.55
CA ALA A 406 1.02 -9.44 0.58
C ALA A 406 1.21 -8.49 -0.62
N ILE A 407 2.43 -8.40 -1.15
CA ILE A 407 2.70 -7.61 -2.36
C ILE A 407 2.31 -8.32 -3.67
N GLY A 408 1.86 -9.59 -3.60
CA GLY A 408 1.46 -10.37 -4.77
C GLY A 408 2.61 -11.12 -5.47
N MET A 409 3.78 -11.30 -4.84
CA MET A 409 4.88 -12.06 -5.44
C MET A 409 4.67 -13.57 -5.34
N THR A 410 4.06 -14.05 -4.26
CA THR A 410 3.85 -15.48 -3.98
C THR A 410 2.37 -15.86 -3.83
N THR A 411 1.47 -14.96 -4.12
CA THR A 411 0.01 -15.15 -4.08
C THR A 411 -0.63 -14.66 -5.36
N GLY A 412 -1.91 -14.94 -5.55
CA GLY A 412 -2.72 -14.40 -6.66
C GLY A 412 -3.16 -12.94 -6.49
N LEU A 413 -2.69 -12.21 -5.47
CA LEU A 413 -2.94 -10.79 -5.35
C LEU A 413 -2.22 -10.01 -6.46
N MET A 414 -2.81 -8.90 -6.89
CA MET A 414 -2.17 -8.06 -7.89
C MET A 414 -0.82 -7.53 -7.37
N PRO A 415 0.27 -7.67 -8.14
CA PRO A 415 1.59 -7.15 -7.80
C PRO A 415 1.57 -5.64 -7.54
N ALA A 416 1.95 -5.22 -6.32
CA ALA A 416 1.96 -3.80 -5.95
C ALA A 416 2.93 -3.50 -4.80
N LEU A 417 3.38 -2.24 -4.74
CA LEU A 417 4.16 -1.67 -3.63
C LEU A 417 3.39 -0.53 -2.91
N THR A 418 2.10 -0.41 -3.19
CA THR A 418 1.15 0.44 -2.48
C THR A 418 -0.06 -0.41 -2.12
N LEU A 419 -0.22 -0.69 -0.83
CA LEU A 419 -1.16 -1.68 -0.31
C LEU A 419 -2.31 -0.97 0.40
N GLY A 420 -3.47 -0.83 -0.24
CA GLY A 420 -4.62 -0.13 0.32
C GLY A 420 -5.05 -0.71 1.67
N ALA A 421 -5.44 0.15 2.59
CA ALA A 421 -5.86 -0.21 3.94
C ALA A 421 -7.37 -0.10 4.15
N GLY A 422 -8.13 0.18 3.09
CA GLY A 422 -9.58 0.34 3.13
C GLY A 422 -10.08 1.44 4.07
N GLY A 423 -11.37 1.63 4.16
CA GLY A 423 -11.98 2.65 5.03
C GLY A 423 -11.59 2.52 6.50
N VAL A 424 -11.43 1.30 7.00
CA VAL A 424 -11.00 1.01 8.38
C VAL A 424 -9.59 1.56 8.66
N GLY A 425 -8.71 1.54 7.65
CA GLY A 425 -7.35 2.07 7.72
C GLY A 425 -7.21 3.51 7.21
N GLY A 426 -8.33 4.18 6.89
CA GLY A 426 -8.34 5.55 6.39
C GLY A 426 -7.91 5.66 4.91
N SER A 427 -8.08 4.59 4.11
CA SER A 427 -7.82 4.57 2.68
C SER A 427 -9.12 4.30 1.90
N ILE A 428 -9.19 4.79 0.66
CA ILE A 428 -10.39 4.64 -0.18
C ILE A 428 -10.62 3.18 -0.64
N THR A 429 -9.58 2.36 -0.70
CA THR A 429 -9.66 0.96 -1.12
C THR A 429 -8.81 0.05 -0.24
N GLY A 430 -9.20 -1.22 -0.13
CA GLY A 430 -8.44 -2.30 0.48
C GLY A 430 -7.51 -3.03 -0.50
N ASP A 431 -7.54 -2.71 -1.78
CA ASP A 431 -6.82 -3.41 -2.83
C ASP A 431 -5.32 -3.12 -2.84
N ASN A 432 -4.57 -4.00 -3.46
CA ASN A 432 -3.27 -3.67 -4.00
C ASN A 432 -3.47 -2.66 -5.14
N ILE A 433 -2.86 -1.48 -5.04
CA ILE A 433 -3.08 -0.40 -6.02
C ILE A 433 -2.45 -0.79 -7.36
N THR A 434 -3.23 -0.69 -8.42
CA THR A 434 -2.84 -1.05 -9.79
C THR A 434 -3.30 0.00 -10.78
N THR A 435 -3.08 -0.24 -12.05
CA THR A 435 -3.59 0.57 -13.16
C THR A 435 -5.11 0.80 -13.11
N TYR A 436 -5.89 -0.16 -12.60
CA TYR A 436 -7.35 0.00 -12.43
C TYR A 436 -7.76 1.18 -11.53
N HIS A 437 -6.88 1.61 -10.63
CA HIS A 437 -7.12 2.72 -9.72
C HIS A 437 -6.75 4.08 -10.31
N LEU A 438 -6.20 4.11 -11.53
CA LEU A 438 -5.65 5.29 -12.18
C LEU A 438 -6.37 5.70 -13.47
N PHE A 439 -7.51 5.10 -13.76
CA PHE A 439 -8.42 5.59 -14.79
C PHE A 439 -9.88 5.53 -14.31
N ASN A 440 -10.70 6.42 -14.83
CA ASN A 440 -12.14 6.39 -14.60
C ASN A 440 -12.84 5.60 -15.70
N VAL A 441 -13.99 5.02 -15.38
CA VAL A 441 -14.85 4.37 -16.36
C VAL A 441 -15.97 5.33 -16.75
N LYS A 442 -15.91 5.82 -17.98
CA LYS A 442 -16.98 6.59 -18.61
C LYS A 442 -18.01 5.63 -19.19
N ARG A 443 -19.28 5.86 -18.95
CA ARG A 443 -20.37 5.01 -19.42
C ARG A 443 -21.24 5.71 -20.44
N LEU A 444 -21.46 5.06 -21.59
CA LEU A 444 -22.56 5.37 -22.50
C LEU A 444 -23.70 4.44 -22.08
N ALA A 445 -24.81 5.02 -21.63
CA ALA A 445 -26.00 4.28 -21.22
C ALA A 445 -27.15 4.64 -22.15
N TYR A 446 -27.69 3.62 -22.83
CA TYR A 446 -28.81 3.79 -23.77
C TYR A 446 -30.13 3.52 -23.04
N GLU A 447 -31.21 4.08 -23.59
CA GLU A 447 -32.56 3.89 -23.06
C GLU A 447 -32.94 2.40 -23.00
N LEU A 448 -33.41 1.96 -21.85
CA LEU A 448 -33.97 0.61 -21.62
C LEU A 448 -35.48 0.60 -21.63
N SER A 449 -36.10 1.66 -21.18
CA SER A 449 -37.56 1.82 -21.09
C SER A 449 -37.96 3.29 -21.32
N ALA A 450 -39.14 3.52 -21.88
CA ALA A 450 -39.67 4.86 -22.02
C ALA A 450 -39.80 5.51 -20.62
N PRO A 451 -39.57 6.83 -20.53
CA PRO A 451 -39.77 7.54 -19.27
C PRO A 451 -41.24 7.47 -18.84
N PRO A 452 -41.55 7.51 -17.56
CA PRO A 452 -42.93 7.58 -17.08
C PRO A 452 -43.68 8.78 -17.70
N ALA A 453 -44.94 8.59 -18.11
CA ALA A 453 -45.74 9.61 -18.78
C ALA A 453 -45.78 10.92 -17.95
N ALA A 454 -45.85 10.81 -16.63
CA ALA A 454 -45.86 11.98 -15.73
C ALA A 454 -44.55 12.82 -15.81
N ALA A 455 -43.43 12.24 -16.23
CA ALA A 455 -42.17 12.96 -16.41
C ALA A 455 -42.11 13.74 -17.75
N LEU A 456 -43.01 13.44 -18.70
CA LEU A 456 -43.05 14.04 -20.04
C LEU A 456 -44.02 15.22 -20.12
N ILE A 457 -44.82 15.46 -19.09
CA ILE A 457 -45.78 16.57 -19.04
C ILE A 457 -45.09 17.82 -18.48
N PRO A 458 -44.93 18.91 -19.27
CA PRO A 458 -44.38 20.14 -18.71
C PRO A 458 -45.41 20.78 -17.74
N GLY A 459 -45.09 20.83 -16.49
CA GLY A 459 -45.52 21.89 -15.61
C GLY A 459 -46.96 21.89 -15.07
N GLU A 460 -47.64 20.77 -14.90
CA GLU A 460 -48.65 20.72 -13.84
C GLU A 460 -47.98 20.28 -12.53
N PRO A 461 -48.03 21.07 -11.46
CA PRO A 461 -47.66 20.56 -10.15
C PRO A 461 -48.54 19.32 -9.92
N VAL A 462 -47.94 18.19 -9.61
CA VAL A 462 -48.66 17.04 -9.07
C VAL A 462 -49.42 17.59 -7.89
N ALA A 463 -50.72 17.84 -8.08
CA ALA A 463 -51.61 18.18 -6.99
C ALA A 463 -51.51 17.00 -6.03
N GLY A 464 -50.78 17.17 -4.94
CA GLY A 464 -50.85 16.24 -3.82
C GLY A 464 -52.36 16.08 -3.49
N PRO A 465 -52.75 14.93 -2.92
CA PRO A 465 -54.16 14.69 -2.61
C PRO A 465 -54.73 15.95 -2.01
N GLY A 466 -55.79 16.45 -2.63
CA GLY A 466 -56.37 17.77 -2.26
C GLY A 466 -56.68 17.75 -0.77
N ALA A 467 -56.65 18.92 -0.11
CA ALA A 467 -56.89 19.02 1.32
C ALA A 467 -58.14 18.21 1.79
N ARG A 468 -59.15 18.08 0.92
CA ARG A 468 -60.33 17.25 1.15
C ARG A 468 -60.08 15.76 1.12
N GLU A 469 -59.16 15.25 0.28
CA GLU A 469 -58.78 13.83 0.26
C GLU A 469 -57.91 13.46 1.47
N ILE A 470 -57.01 14.36 1.87
CA ILE A 470 -56.21 14.18 3.11
C ILE A 470 -57.16 14.19 4.32
N GLU A 471 -58.13 15.11 4.37
CA GLU A 471 -59.11 15.18 5.45
C GLU A 471 -60.01 13.94 5.50
N ALA A 472 -60.42 13.37 4.36
CA ALA A 472 -61.17 12.13 4.29
C ALA A 472 -60.37 10.93 4.78
N VAL A 473 -59.09 10.81 4.39
CA VAL A 473 -58.18 9.73 4.87
C VAL A 473 -57.92 9.85 6.37
N VAL A 474 -57.65 11.08 6.87
CA VAL A 474 -57.43 11.33 8.30
C VAL A 474 -58.72 11.01 9.09
N ARG A 475 -59.90 11.39 8.61
CA ARG A 475 -61.17 11.05 9.25
C ARG A 475 -61.41 9.56 9.30
N SER A 476 -61.15 8.82 8.20
CA SER A 476 -61.27 7.36 8.14
C SER A 476 -60.37 6.64 9.14
N VAL A 477 -59.09 7.08 9.21
CA VAL A 477 -58.09 6.53 10.14
C VAL A 477 -58.47 6.81 11.61
N VAL A 478 -58.97 8.03 11.91
CA VAL A 478 -59.43 8.39 13.25
C VAL A 478 -60.68 7.56 13.66
N GLU A 479 -61.63 7.35 12.75
CA GLU A 479 -62.80 6.50 13.01
C GLU A 479 -62.43 5.04 13.23
N GLU A 480 -61.44 4.53 12.54
CA GLU A 480 -60.93 3.17 12.74
C GLU A 480 -60.21 3.03 14.09
N ILE A 481 -59.42 3.99 14.50
CA ILE A 481 -58.75 4.02 15.80
C ILE A 481 -59.76 4.09 16.96
N LEU A 482 -60.85 4.86 16.77
CA LEU A 482 -61.91 5.00 17.77
C LEU A 482 -62.80 3.78 17.91
N LYS A 483 -62.85 2.86 16.92
CA LYS A 483 -63.55 1.57 16.98
C LYS A 483 -62.75 0.48 17.68
N ILE A 484 -61.50 0.69 17.93
CA ILE A 484 -60.57 -0.28 18.60
C ILE A 484 -60.47 0.03 20.12
N ARG A 485 -61.14 1.08 20.60
CA ARG A 485 -61.37 1.34 22.03
C ARG A 485 -62.81 0.97 22.39
#